data_6c958949ff06b5f7d9bf128cb0389b0f
#
_entry.id   6c958949ff06b5f7d9bf128cb0389b0f
#
_cell.length_a   1.000
_cell.length_b   1.000
_cell.length_c   1.000
_cell.angle_alpha   90.00
_cell.angle_beta   90.00
_cell.angle_gamma   90.00
#
_symmetry.space_group_name_H-M   'P 1'
#
loop_
_entity.id
_entity.type
_entity.pdbx_description
1 polymer ?
#
loop_
_entity_poly.entity_id
_entity_poly.type
_entity_poly.pdbx_seq_one_letter_code
_entity_poly.pdbx_strand_id
1 'polypeptide(L)'
;DGGGGEASGGEGAPQITIPPRRVQQRGAIAMQWQAEDRNGDSIEYSIFYRAANSTEFYLLKANFKETYFTVDPNALPDGRYVFKVVATDAPSNPANLALTDELETESVEVDNTPPTVTADAPRVSGGNAEVMYSANDATSILKRAEYQLDGGAWKSVFPVDGIADAKREDFLVKVALPDARPHVIAFRVFDANSNVGSAQVSVGGK
;
A
#
# COMPACT_ATOMS: atom_id res chain seq x y z
N ASP A 1 -25.57 62.05 -29.86
CA ASP A 1 -26.10 61.54 -28.58
C ASP A 1 -25.62 60.17 -28.31
N GLY A 2 -24.90 60.05 -27.21
CA GLY A 2 -24.11 58.98 -26.75
C GLY A 2 -24.88 57.78 -26.24
N GLY A 3 -24.33 56.62 -26.49
CA GLY A 3 -24.71 55.39 -25.89
C GLY A 3 -23.44 54.68 -25.47
N GLY A 4 -23.11 54.85 -24.18
CA GLY A 4 -22.01 54.13 -23.57
C GLY A 4 -22.36 52.65 -23.42
N GLY A 5 -21.53 51.77 -23.95
CA GLY A 5 -21.56 50.35 -23.70
C GLY A 5 -20.70 50.05 -22.47
N GLU A 6 -21.34 49.68 -21.38
CA GLU A 6 -20.67 49.14 -20.19
C GLU A 6 -20.13 47.74 -20.52
N ALA A 7 -18.81 47.60 -20.48
CA ALA A 7 -18.15 46.31 -20.46
C ALA A 7 -18.30 45.71 -19.06
N SER A 8 -19.18 44.72 -18.92
CA SER A 8 -19.26 43.91 -17.72
C SER A 8 -18.01 43.07 -17.60
N GLY A 9 -17.10 43.46 -16.72
CA GLY A 9 -15.99 42.64 -16.27
C GLY A 9 -16.53 41.42 -15.55
N GLY A 10 -16.43 40.25 -16.18
CA GLY A 10 -16.67 38.97 -15.50
C GLY A 10 -15.60 38.75 -14.46
N GLU A 11 -15.94 38.93 -13.21
CA GLU A 11 -15.11 38.45 -12.08
C GLU A 11 -14.98 36.94 -12.21
N GLY A 12 -13.78 36.51 -12.54
CA GLY A 12 -13.45 35.06 -12.54
C GLY A 12 -13.69 34.50 -11.14
N ALA A 13 -14.50 33.45 -11.08
CA ALA A 13 -14.74 32.72 -9.84
C ALA A 13 -13.40 32.35 -9.19
N PRO A 14 -13.24 32.46 -7.87
CA PRO A 14 -12.00 32.13 -7.19
C PRO A 14 -11.66 30.65 -7.43
N GLN A 15 -10.51 30.39 -8.04
CA GLN A 15 -9.99 29.02 -8.18
C GLN A 15 -9.57 28.52 -6.80
N ILE A 16 -10.37 27.61 -6.24
CA ILE A 16 -10.01 26.92 -5.01
C ILE A 16 -8.95 25.90 -5.37
N THR A 17 -7.69 26.20 -5.08
CA THR A 17 -6.59 25.24 -5.16
C THR A 17 -6.55 24.44 -3.87
N ILE A 18 -6.99 23.20 -3.93
CA ILE A 18 -6.84 22.27 -2.80
C ILE A 18 -5.38 21.79 -2.81
N PRO A 19 -4.57 22.06 -1.78
CA PRO A 19 -3.19 21.58 -1.74
C PRO A 19 -3.18 20.04 -1.74
N PRO A 20 -2.21 19.40 -2.42
CA PRO A 20 -2.11 17.95 -2.46
C PRO A 20 -2.01 17.40 -1.03
N ARG A 21 -2.96 16.54 -0.67
CA ARG A 21 -2.99 15.89 0.63
C ARG A 21 -2.16 14.62 0.53
N ARG A 22 -1.18 14.45 1.43
CA ARG A 22 -0.50 13.16 1.59
C ARG A 22 -1.51 12.16 2.14
N VAL A 23 -1.95 11.23 1.30
CA VAL A 23 -2.75 10.08 1.71
C VAL A 23 -1.80 8.91 1.83
N GLN A 24 -1.75 8.27 2.99
CA GLN A 24 -1.07 6.98 3.12
C GLN A 24 -1.96 5.92 2.45
N GLN A 25 -1.57 5.48 1.28
CA GLN A 25 -2.18 4.35 0.59
C GLN A 25 -1.38 3.10 0.95
N ARG A 26 -2.07 2.06 1.44
CA ARG A 26 -1.45 0.78 1.77
C ARG A 26 -0.83 0.16 0.51
N GLY A 27 0.37 -0.40 0.66
CA GLY A 27 1.08 -1.04 -0.45
C GLY A 27 1.61 -0.09 -1.53
N ALA A 28 1.39 1.24 -1.44
CA ALA A 28 1.85 2.19 -2.43
C ALA A 28 3.39 2.21 -2.53
N ILE A 29 3.90 2.15 -3.75
CA ILE A 29 5.32 2.20 -4.05
C ILE A 29 5.69 3.65 -4.36
N ALA A 30 6.42 4.30 -3.46
CA ALA A 30 6.92 5.64 -3.68
C ALA A 30 8.35 5.61 -4.20
N MET A 31 8.60 6.30 -5.31
CA MET A 31 9.92 6.49 -5.92
C MET A 31 10.29 7.97 -5.86
N GLN A 32 11.55 8.24 -5.60
CA GLN A 32 12.11 9.58 -5.64
C GLN A 32 13.49 9.51 -6.28
N TRP A 33 13.84 10.49 -7.11
CA TRP A 33 15.13 10.57 -7.81
C TRP A 33 15.62 12.00 -7.83
N GLN A 34 16.86 12.16 -8.31
CA GLN A 34 17.48 13.44 -8.59
C GLN A 34 18.06 13.39 -10.00
N ALA A 35 17.89 14.47 -10.74
CA ALA A 35 18.53 14.65 -12.03
C ALA A 35 18.98 16.11 -12.14
N GLU A 36 20.12 16.34 -12.74
CA GLU A 36 20.70 17.66 -12.94
C GLU A 36 21.05 17.83 -14.41
N ASP A 37 20.68 18.97 -14.97
CA ASP A 37 21.14 19.40 -16.27
C ASP A 37 22.18 20.53 -16.12
N ARG A 38 23.34 20.40 -16.80
CA ARG A 38 24.44 21.36 -16.65
C ARG A 38 24.13 22.72 -17.29
N ASN A 39 23.21 22.76 -18.23
CA ASN A 39 22.80 23.97 -18.92
C ASN A 39 21.61 24.64 -18.23
N GLY A 40 20.98 23.97 -17.27
CA GLY A 40 19.79 24.43 -16.57
C GLY A 40 18.52 24.26 -17.39
N ASP A 41 18.49 23.33 -18.32
CA ASP A 41 17.34 23.02 -19.17
C ASP A 41 16.21 22.37 -18.36
N SER A 42 14.99 22.50 -18.87
CA SER A 42 13.84 21.80 -18.26
C SER A 42 13.91 20.31 -18.54
N ILE A 43 13.91 19.51 -17.49
CA ILE A 43 13.90 18.05 -17.57
C ILE A 43 12.46 17.54 -17.46
N GLU A 44 12.09 16.60 -18.29
CA GLU A 44 10.85 15.81 -18.19
C GLU A 44 11.19 14.35 -17.87
N TYR A 45 10.27 13.70 -17.14
CA TYR A 45 10.43 12.31 -16.72
C TYR A 45 9.35 11.43 -17.28
N SER A 46 9.70 10.18 -17.52
CA SER A 46 8.76 9.11 -17.83
C SER A 46 9.07 7.89 -16.96
N ILE A 47 8.05 7.22 -16.47
CA ILE A 47 8.17 5.98 -15.68
C ILE A 47 7.73 4.80 -16.52
N PHE A 48 8.54 3.79 -16.52
CA PHE A 48 8.28 2.50 -17.12
C PHE A 48 8.32 1.41 -16.05
N TYR A 49 7.70 0.30 -16.32
CA TYR A 49 7.77 -0.89 -15.46
C TYR A 49 7.88 -2.16 -16.31
N ARG A 50 8.43 -3.20 -15.71
CA ARG A 50 8.42 -4.56 -16.24
C ARG A 50 8.27 -5.57 -15.10
N ALA A 51 7.74 -6.75 -15.38
CA ALA A 51 7.88 -7.86 -14.45
C ALA A 51 9.36 -8.24 -14.28
N ALA A 52 9.77 -8.65 -13.10
CA ALA A 52 11.18 -8.94 -12.79
C ALA A 52 11.77 -10.06 -13.68
N ASN A 53 10.92 -10.99 -14.17
CA ASN A 53 11.27 -12.07 -15.07
C ASN A 53 11.11 -11.73 -16.57
N SER A 54 10.81 -10.46 -16.91
CA SER A 54 10.66 -9.96 -18.28
C SER A 54 11.79 -8.98 -18.61
N THR A 55 12.09 -8.81 -19.89
CA THR A 55 13.00 -7.78 -20.40
C THR A 55 12.28 -6.59 -21.03
N GLU A 56 10.96 -6.72 -21.25
CA GLU A 56 10.16 -5.70 -21.94
C GLU A 56 9.57 -4.69 -20.96
N PHE A 57 9.85 -3.40 -21.20
CA PHE A 57 9.32 -2.30 -20.40
C PHE A 57 8.05 -1.73 -20.99
N TYR A 58 7.08 -1.45 -20.14
CA TYR A 58 5.81 -0.81 -20.47
C TYR A 58 5.75 0.57 -19.83
N LEU A 59 5.21 1.54 -20.56
CA LEU A 59 5.04 2.90 -20.06
C LEU A 59 3.96 2.93 -18.97
N LEU A 60 4.29 3.51 -17.82
CA LEU A 60 3.35 3.73 -16.71
C LEU A 60 2.87 5.19 -16.67
N LYS A 61 3.78 6.14 -16.81
CA LYS A 61 3.51 7.58 -16.81
C LYS A 61 4.51 8.29 -17.67
N ALA A 62 4.07 9.27 -18.47
CA ALA A 62 4.93 10.05 -19.35
C ALA A 62 4.84 11.55 -19.07
N ASN A 63 5.90 12.27 -19.45
CA ASN A 63 5.97 13.71 -19.61
C ASN A 63 5.53 14.50 -18.37
N PHE A 64 6.18 14.26 -17.25
CA PHE A 64 5.93 15.01 -16.00
C PHE A 64 7.26 15.59 -15.44
N LYS A 65 7.16 16.56 -14.54
CA LYS A 65 8.32 17.34 -14.07
C LYS A 65 8.70 17.10 -12.62
N GLU A 66 7.85 16.44 -11.87
CA GLU A 66 8.09 16.09 -10.48
C GLU A 66 9.20 15.04 -10.37
N THR A 67 10.06 15.16 -9.37
CA THR A 67 11.15 14.21 -9.09
C THR A 67 10.72 13.09 -8.14
N TYR A 68 9.43 12.83 -8.07
CA TYR A 68 8.85 11.73 -7.30
C TYR A 68 7.61 11.20 -8.04
N PHE A 69 7.33 9.92 -7.82
CA PHE A 69 6.13 9.27 -8.34
C PHE A 69 5.65 8.19 -7.36
N THR A 70 4.35 8.05 -7.21
CA THR A 70 3.75 6.99 -6.39
C THR A 70 2.89 6.11 -7.29
N VAL A 71 3.24 4.83 -7.33
CA VAL A 71 2.46 3.81 -8.03
C VAL A 71 1.32 3.36 -7.13
N ASP A 72 0.10 3.38 -7.66
CA ASP A 72 -1.02 2.68 -7.03
C ASP A 72 -0.76 1.17 -7.12
N PRO A 73 -0.66 0.46 -6.00
CA PRO A 73 -0.40 -0.98 -6.02
C PRO A 73 -1.47 -1.74 -6.80
N ASN A 74 -2.73 -1.28 -6.77
CA ASN A 74 -3.82 -1.91 -7.51
C ASN A 74 -3.73 -1.73 -9.04
N ALA A 75 -2.80 -0.91 -9.53
CA ALA A 75 -2.55 -0.77 -10.97
C ALA A 75 -1.79 -1.97 -11.56
N LEU A 76 -1.16 -2.80 -10.70
CA LEU A 76 -0.37 -3.95 -11.11
C LEU A 76 -0.85 -5.21 -10.39
N PRO A 77 -0.90 -6.37 -11.06
CA PRO A 77 -1.11 -7.66 -10.41
C PRO A 77 -0.03 -7.98 -9.37
N ASP A 78 -0.33 -8.87 -8.44
CA ASP A 78 0.67 -9.38 -7.50
C ASP A 78 1.88 -9.97 -8.23
N GLY A 79 3.08 -9.63 -7.75
CA GLY A 79 4.31 -10.06 -8.39
C GLY A 79 5.52 -9.20 -8.04
N ARG A 80 6.63 -9.46 -8.72
CA ARG A 80 7.85 -8.66 -8.58
C ARG A 80 8.08 -7.83 -9.83
N TYR A 81 8.37 -6.53 -9.65
CA TYR A 81 8.52 -5.56 -10.73
C TYR A 81 9.80 -4.75 -10.58
N VAL A 82 10.34 -4.34 -11.72
CA VAL A 82 11.41 -3.36 -11.82
C VAL A 82 10.81 -2.11 -12.45
N PHE A 83 11.05 -0.95 -11.85
CA PHE A 83 10.66 0.35 -12.39
C PHE A 83 11.88 1.03 -12.99
N LYS A 84 11.62 1.83 -14.03
CA LYS A 84 12.63 2.61 -14.70
C LYS A 84 12.16 4.05 -14.85
N VAL A 85 12.99 4.98 -14.40
CA VAL A 85 12.83 6.41 -14.65
C VAL A 85 13.69 6.78 -15.84
N VAL A 86 13.10 7.46 -16.81
CA VAL A 86 13.79 8.07 -17.94
C VAL A 86 13.67 9.57 -17.81
N ALA A 87 14.79 10.27 -17.81
CA ALA A 87 14.90 11.73 -17.78
C ALA A 87 15.33 12.24 -19.15
N THR A 88 14.73 13.32 -19.65
CA THR A 88 15.12 13.94 -20.91
C THR A 88 14.98 15.46 -20.85
N ASP A 89 15.88 16.18 -21.51
CA ASP A 89 15.85 17.63 -21.75
C ASP A 89 15.21 18.01 -23.09
N ALA A 90 14.59 17.04 -23.77
CA ALA A 90 13.95 17.24 -25.07
C ALA A 90 12.94 18.42 -25.13
N PRO A 91 12.24 18.81 -24.05
CA PRO A 91 11.39 20.01 -24.08
C PRO A 91 12.12 21.31 -24.36
N SER A 92 13.41 21.38 -24.05
CA SER A 92 14.24 22.57 -24.22
C SER A 92 15.18 22.48 -25.44
N ASN A 93 15.36 21.28 -26.01
CA ASN A 93 16.35 21.01 -27.03
C ASN A 93 15.76 20.42 -28.32
N PRO A 94 16.33 20.73 -29.50
CA PRO A 94 16.01 20.03 -30.74
C PRO A 94 16.31 18.52 -30.60
N ALA A 95 15.54 17.68 -31.31
CA ALA A 95 15.63 16.23 -31.19
C ALA A 95 17.02 15.63 -31.43
N ASN A 96 17.87 16.29 -32.22
CA ASN A 96 19.25 15.85 -32.48
C ASN A 96 20.27 16.30 -31.43
N LEU A 97 19.86 17.12 -30.46
CA LEU A 97 20.69 17.62 -29.36
C LEU A 97 20.15 17.22 -27.99
N ALA A 98 18.91 16.74 -27.94
CA ALA A 98 18.28 16.29 -26.71
C ALA A 98 19.05 15.11 -26.09
N LEU A 99 19.28 15.20 -24.79
CA LEU A 99 19.92 14.18 -23.99
C LEU A 99 18.87 13.37 -23.24
N THR A 100 19.21 12.13 -22.96
CA THR A 100 18.35 11.22 -22.19
C THR A 100 19.25 10.35 -21.31
N ASP A 101 18.81 10.13 -20.06
CA ASP A 101 19.43 9.20 -19.13
C ASP A 101 18.35 8.38 -18.42
N GLU A 102 18.71 7.21 -17.92
CA GLU A 102 17.76 6.31 -17.29
C GLU A 102 18.34 5.60 -16.05
N LEU A 103 17.46 5.28 -15.11
CA LEU A 103 17.80 4.56 -13.89
C LEU A 103 16.74 3.53 -13.55
N GLU A 104 17.17 2.29 -13.27
CA GLU A 104 16.30 1.21 -12.84
C GLU A 104 16.35 1.01 -11.32
N THR A 105 15.23 0.58 -10.75
CA THR A 105 15.17 0.17 -9.34
C THR A 105 15.66 -1.26 -9.17
N GLU A 106 16.00 -1.64 -7.93
CA GLU A 106 15.91 -3.03 -7.51
C GLU A 106 14.48 -3.57 -7.73
N SER A 107 14.34 -4.92 -7.74
CA SER A 107 12.99 -5.50 -7.89
C SER A 107 12.15 -5.29 -6.63
N VAL A 108 10.96 -4.74 -6.81
CA VAL A 108 9.98 -4.43 -5.78
C VAL A 108 8.84 -5.44 -5.83
N GLU A 109 8.35 -5.88 -4.68
CA GLU A 109 7.18 -6.75 -4.56
C GLU A 109 5.90 -5.91 -4.53
N VAL A 110 4.92 -6.29 -5.36
CA VAL A 110 3.54 -5.81 -5.35
C VAL A 110 2.69 -6.95 -4.80
N ASP A 111 1.92 -6.67 -3.76
CA ASP A 111 1.02 -7.62 -3.14
C ASP A 111 -0.25 -6.90 -2.69
N ASN A 112 -1.36 -7.27 -3.32
CA ASN A 112 -2.70 -6.73 -3.06
C ASN A 112 -3.61 -7.77 -2.42
N THR A 113 -3.09 -8.99 -2.18
CA THR A 113 -3.88 -10.11 -1.69
C THR A 113 -3.78 -10.21 -0.17
N PRO A 114 -4.90 -10.08 0.57
CA PRO A 114 -4.88 -10.27 2.00
C PRO A 114 -4.54 -11.70 2.43
N PRO A 115 -3.88 -11.88 3.59
CA PRO A 115 -3.70 -13.18 4.21
C PRO A 115 -5.03 -13.90 4.44
N THR A 116 -5.07 -15.19 4.20
CA THR A 116 -6.17 -16.07 4.60
C THR A 116 -5.99 -16.49 6.05
N VAL A 117 -7.06 -16.43 6.85
CA VAL A 117 -7.05 -16.83 8.26
C VAL A 117 -8.08 -17.91 8.52
N THR A 118 -7.66 -18.97 9.17
CA THR A 118 -8.55 -20.02 9.71
C THR A 118 -8.42 -20.09 11.22
N ALA A 119 -9.47 -20.53 11.90
CA ALA A 119 -9.49 -20.71 13.34
C ALA A 119 -9.92 -22.14 13.69
N ASP A 120 -9.24 -22.75 14.63
CA ASP A 120 -9.66 -24.01 15.22
C ASP A 120 -10.88 -23.81 16.15
N ALA A 121 -11.53 -24.92 16.51
CA ALA A 121 -12.57 -24.92 17.52
C ALA A 121 -12.01 -24.40 18.87
N PRO A 122 -12.70 -23.46 19.54
CA PRO A 122 -12.24 -22.89 20.79
C PRO A 122 -12.25 -23.93 21.92
N ARG A 123 -11.28 -23.84 22.82
CA ARG A 123 -11.25 -24.58 24.07
C ARG A 123 -11.59 -23.63 25.21
N VAL A 124 -12.62 -23.92 25.99
CA VAL A 124 -13.01 -23.09 27.14
C VAL A 124 -12.84 -23.91 28.40
N SER A 125 -12.05 -23.41 29.36
CA SER A 125 -11.79 -24.06 30.63
C SER A 125 -11.45 -23.03 31.71
N GLY A 126 -12.03 -23.18 32.91
CA GLY A 126 -11.74 -22.32 34.05
C GLY A 126 -11.92 -20.83 33.82
N GLY A 127 -12.91 -20.43 33.01
CA GLY A 127 -13.16 -19.03 32.70
C GLY A 127 -12.19 -18.44 31.67
N ASN A 128 -11.39 -19.27 31.00
CA ASN A 128 -10.48 -18.84 29.92
C ASN A 128 -10.87 -19.52 28.60
N ALA A 129 -10.68 -18.81 27.51
CA ALA A 129 -10.78 -19.34 26.16
C ALA A 129 -9.40 -19.39 25.50
N GLU A 130 -9.13 -20.48 24.79
CA GLU A 130 -7.96 -20.65 23.94
C GLU A 130 -8.42 -20.95 22.51
N VAL A 131 -7.86 -20.22 21.53
CA VAL A 131 -8.14 -20.42 20.09
C VAL A 131 -6.83 -20.42 19.34
N MET A 132 -6.61 -21.42 18.51
CA MET A 132 -5.52 -21.44 17.53
C MET A 132 -6.01 -20.83 16.24
N TYR A 133 -5.28 -19.85 15.73
CA TYR A 133 -5.47 -19.27 14.41
C TYR A 133 -4.29 -19.62 13.52
N SER A 134 -4.55 -20.09 12.32
CA SER A 134 -3.54 -20.28 11.27
C SER A 134 -3.74 -19.24 10.19
N ALA A 135 -2.71 -18.50 9.88
CA ALA A 135 -2.71 -17.49 8.83
C ALA A 135 -1.73 -17.88 7.72
N ASN A 136 -2.11 -17.65 6.47
CA ASN A 136 -1.27 -17.91 5.30
C ASN A 136 -1.45 -16.83 4.25
N ASP A 137 -0.33 -16.32 3.75
CA ASP A 137 -0.27 -15.42 2.62
C ASP A 137 0.42 -16.09 1.42
N ALA A 138 -0.06 -15.81 0.21
CA ALA A 138 0.48 -16.41 -1.00
C ALA A 138 1.75 -15.72 -1.49
N THR A 139 1.87 -14.40 -1.23
CA THR A 139 2.86 -13.52 -1.85
C THR A 139 3.89 -13.03 -0.85
N SER A 140 3.45 -12.40 0.25
CA SER A 140 4.32 -11.74 1.19
C SER A 140 4.37 -12.43 2.57
N ILE A 141 5.33 -12.05 3.40
CA ILE A 141 5.45 -12.57 4.76
C ILE A 141 4.50 -11.86 5.72
N LEU A 142 4.04 -12.58 6.74
CA LEU A 142 3.23 -12.02 7.82
C LEU A 142 4.12 -11.19 8.76
N LYS A 143 3.62 -10.04 9.25
CA LYS A 143 4.40 -9.09 10.05
C LYS A 143 3.88 -8.87 11.46
N ARG A 144 2.58 -8.89 11.65
CA ARG A 144 1.97 -8.70 12.97
C ARG A 144 0.56 -9.23 13.00
N ALA A 145 0.12 -9.63 14.18
CA ALA A 145 -1.25 -10.04 14.42
C ALA A 145 -1.80 -9.42 15.71
N GLU A 146 -3.10 -9.29 15.75
CA GLU A 146 -3.82 -8.68 16.87
C GLU A 146 -5.15 -9.42 17.07
N TYR A 147 -5.61 -9.44 18.32
CA TYR A 147 -6.94 -9.94 18.67
C TYR A 147 -7.68 -8.97 19.58
N GLN A 148 -8.97 -9.11 19.63
CA GLN A 148 -9.84 -8.40 20.57
C GLN A 148 -10.96 -9.33 21.07
N LEU A 149 -11.48 -9.05 22.27
CA LEU A 149 -12.64 -9.69 22.84
C LEU A 149 -13.81 -8.67 22.82
N ASP A 150 -14.97 -9.06 22.26
CA ASP A 150 -16.23 -8.30 22.29
C ASP A 150 -16.11 -6.83 21.83
N GLY A 151 -15.29 -6.57 20.80
CA GLY A 151 -15.09 -5.21 20.31
C GLY A 151 -14.24 -4.31 21.22
N GLY A 152 -13.58 -4.88 22.23
CA GLY A 152 -12.65 -4.15 23.08
C GLY A 152 -11.37 -3.71 22.36
N ALA A 153 -10.37 -3.25 23.10
CA ALA A 153 -9.08 -2.83 22.54
C ALA A 153 -8.36 -4.01 21.84
N TRP A 154 -7.74 -3.71 20.70
CA TRP A 154 -6.84 -4.64 20.02
C TRP A 154 -5.58 -4.88 20.84
N LYS A 155 -5.20 -6.13 20.98
CA LYS A 155 -3.99 -6.61 21.70
C LYS A 155 -3.12 -7.37 20.72
N SER A 156 -1.83 -7.10 20.73
CA SER A 156 -0.86 -7.83 19.91
C SER A 156 -0.75 -9.29 20.37
N VAL A 157 -0.58 -10.19 19.43
CA VAL A 157 -0.26 -11.59 19.64
C VAL A 157 0.89 -11.98 18.71
N PHE A 158 1.82 -12.77 19.22
CA PHE A 158 2.96 -13.28 18.47
C PHE A 158 2.67 -14.69 17.95
N PRO A 159 3.32 -15.12 16.86
CA PRO A 159 3.29 -16.51 16.44
C PRO A 159 3.74 -17.47 17.53
N VAL A 160 3.38 -18.72 17.39
CA VAL A 160 3.74 -19.77 18.39
C VAL A 160 5.25 -19.93 18.53
N ASP A 161 6.01 -19.72 17.48
CA ASP A 161 7.48 -19.72 17.50
C ASP A 161 8.10 -18.39 17.97
N GLY A 162 7.29 -17.33 18.13
CA GLY A 162 7.67 -16.02 18.65
C GLY A 162 8.09 -14.99 17.62
N ILE A 163 8.21 -15.33 16.33
CA ILE A 163 8.72 -14.44 15.28
C ILE A 163 7.76 -14.45 14.07
N ALA A 164 7.30 -13.27 13.67
CA ALA A 164 6.46 -13.11 12.47
C ALA A 164 7.36 -12.81 11.24
N ASP A 165 7.83 -13.84 10.55
CA ASP A 165 8.78 -13.73 9.43
C ASP A 165 8.53 -14.73 8.29
N ALA A 166 7.44 -15.50 8.36
CA ALA A 166 7.06 -16.46 7.34
C ALA A 166 5.75 -16.08 6.65
N LYS A 167 5.48 -16.72 5.49
CA LYS A 167 4.20 -16.60 4.78
C LYS A 167 3.07 -17.33 5.49
N ARG A 168 3.39 -18.29 6.33
CA ARG A 168 2.45 -19.04 7.15
C ARG A 168 2.89 -19.00 8.60
N GLU A 169 1.96 -18.64 9.49
CA GLU A 169 2.15 -18.54 10.91
C GLU A 169 0.94 -19.06 11.67
N ASP A 170 1.20 -19.66 12.85
CA ASP A 170 0.17 -20.08 13.77
C ASP A 170 0.21 -19.22 15.04
N PHE A 171 -0.98 -18.81 15.53
CA PHE A 171 -1.14 -17.89 16.65
C PHE A 171 -2.05 -18.50 17.71
N LEU A 172 -1.58 -18.63 18.94
CA LEU A 172 -2.38 -19.08 20.07
C LEU A 172 -2.90 -17.87 20.86
N VAL A 173 -4.19 -17.59 20.72
CA VAL A 173 -4.88 -16.57 21.52
C VAL A 173 -5.42 -17.19 22.80
N LYS A 174 -5.01 -16.62 23.95
CA LYS A 174 -5.53 -16.97 25.28
C LYS A 174 -6.14 -15.75 25.92
N VAL A 175 -7.40 -15.84 26.34
CA VAL A 175 -8.14 -14.72 26.91
C VAL A 175 -9.05 -15.17 28.05
N ALA A 176 -9.05 -14.40 29.15
CA ALA A 176 -10.02 -14.57 30.21
C ALA A 176 -11.40 -14.06 29.77
N LEU A 177 -12.44 -14.88 29.97
CA LEU A 177 -13.81 -14.50 29.70
C LEU A 177 -14.39 -13.76 30.92
N PRO A 178 -15.07 -12.63 30.73
CA PRO A 178 -15.60 -11.84 31.84
C PRO A 178 -16.78 -12.54 32.56
N ASP A 179 -17.51 -13.40 31.85
CA ASP A 179 -18.62 -14.17 32.39
C ASP A 179 -18.89 -15.43 31.53
N ALA A 180 -20.01 -16.13 31.79
CA ALA A 180 -20.36 -17.37 31.10
C ALA A 180 -21.23 -17.16 29.84
N ARG A 181 -21.52 -15.92 29.44
CA ARG A 181 -22.30 -15.62 28.23
C ARG A 181 -21.47 -15.90 26.98
N PRO A 182 -22.11 -15.95 25.80
CA PRO A 182 -21.38 -15.99 24.53
C PRO A 182 -20.54 -14.72 24.35
N HIS A 183 -19.28 -14.91 23.98
CA HIS A 183 -18.32 -13.86 23.63
C HIS A 183 -17.78 -14.08 22.24
N VAL A 184 -17.20 -13.05 21.62
CA VAL A 184 -16.57 -13.11 20.30
C VAL A 184 -15.10 -12.70 20.41
N ILE A 185 -14.21 -13.58 19.96
CA ILE A 185 -12.81 -13.25 19.75
C ILE A 185 -12.64 -12.95 18.27
N ALA A 186 -12.31 -11.70 17.95
CA ALA A 186 -11.88 -11.29 16.61
C ALA A 186 -10.36 -11.27 16.53
N PHE A 187 -9.82 -11.79 15.43
CA PHE A 187 -8.41 -11.86 15.14
C PHE A 187 -8.14 -11.22 13.77
N ARG A 188 -7.02 -10.53 13.65
CA ARG A 188 -6.51 -10.00 12.38
C ARG A 188 -5.00 -10.13 12.28
N VAL A 189 -4.52 -10.36 11.07
CA VAL A 189 -3.10 -10.45 10.75
C VAL A 189 -2.80 -9.55 9.57
N PHE A 190 -1.61 -8.97 9.57
CA PHE A 190 -1.11 -8.05 8.56
C PHE A 190 0.13 -8.66 7.92
N ASP A 191 0.18 -8.59 6.60
CA ASP A 191 1.37 -8.93 5.83
C ASP A 191 2.38 -7.77 5.74
N ALA A 192 3.45 -7.95 4.96
CA ALA A 192 4.48 -6.95 4.75
C ALA A 192 3.99 -5.73 3.97
N ASN A 193 2.96 -5.89 3.13
CA ASN A 193 2.35 -4.82 2.31
C ASN A 193 1.14 -4.18 3.01
N SER A 194 0.86 -4.57 4.27
CA SER A 194 -0.24 -4.05 5.09
C SER A 194 -1.63 -4.50 4.64
N ASN A 195 -1.76 -5.54 3.82
CA ASN A 195 -3.03 -6.20 3.61
C ASN A 195 -3.47 -6.92 4.89
N VAL A 196 -4.78 -7.09 5.10
CA VAL A 196 -5.33 -7.56 6.36
C VAL A 196 -6.24 -8.75 6.15
N GLY A 197 -5.84 -9.89 6.69
CA GLY A 197 -6.71 -11.05 6.86
C GLY A 197 -7.34 -11.07 8.24
N SER A 198 -8.54 -11.61 8.38
CA SER A 198 -9.24 -11.68 9.66
C SER A 198 -10.12 -12.91 9.78
N ALA A 199 -10.33 -13.33 11.04
CA ALA A 199 -11.31 -14.35 11.41
C ALA A 199 -11.92 -14.02 12.77
N GLN A 200 -13.08 -14.58 13.05
CA GLN A 200 -13.72 -14.47 14.37
C GLN A 200 -14.26 -15.81 14.84
N VAL A 201 -14.27 -16.02 16.14
CA VAL A 201 -14.78 -17.22 16.78
C VAL A 201 -15.65 -16.85 17.96
N SER A 202 -16.81 -17.50 18.06
CA SER A 202 -17.68 -17.42 19.25
C SER A 202 -17.19 -18.39 20.31
N VAL A 203 -17.09 -17.93 21.55
CA VAL A 203 -16.63 -18.70 22.71
C VAL A 203 -17.61 -18.54 23.89
N GLY A 204 -17.74 -19.56 24.72
CA GLY A 204 -18.69 -19.54 25.84
C GLY A 204 -20.13 -19.83 25.43
N GLY A 205 -21.09 -19.63 26.34
CA GLY A 205 -22.54 -19.80 26.09
C GLY A 205 -22.94 -21.26 25.89
N LYS A 206 -22.99 -22.03 26.97
CA LYS A 206 -23.73 -23.29 27.02
C LYS A 206 -25.04 -23.06 27.79
#